data_aac7ab5c391aa70fd64e5d6970a73e44
#
_entry.id   aac7ab5c391aa70fd64e5d6970a73e44
#
_cell.length_a   1.000
_cell.length_b   1.000
_cell.length_c   1.000
_cell.angle_alpha   90.00
_cell.angle_beta   90.00
_cell.angle_gamma   90.00
#
_symmetry.space_group_name_H-M   'P 1'
#
loop_
_entity.id
_entity.type
_entity.pdbx_description
1 polymer ?
#
loop_
_entity_poly.entity_id
_entity_poly.type
_entity_poly.pdbx_seq_one_letter_code
_entity_poly.pdbx_strand_id
1 'polypeptide(L)'
;MKYDVIVIGCGMSGILAGIHLKNAGKKFIILEKAETLGGTWRDNTYPGLTCDVPSHAYTYSFEPNPEWSRVLPPGAEIQQYFEAVFEKYGLAESVRFNSEISSAQWLGEAWQLTDQQGKCYEGVSVVAATGVLHHPNYPQIKGLQEFEGQTIHSARFDHSVPLDGKRVAVVGNGSTGVQIVSALAARSKVRHFQRTPQWIFPVENPLFSEEQRAEFRSNRDLLVYLQREPTYLANVERFTEGVLDPDSEQIQEIQILCQSNLDNTVTDPALRQKLQPNYRAGCKRLIYSPDYYRAIQHPDAQLISEGISQVEKNGIRTSDGALHEMDVIVLATGFKTDRYVRPMQVTGLYGKTLEQAWSDVPTAYKSISVPDFPNFYFMNGPTSPVGNFSLIDTSEMQWGYIWQLIERVQQQGIAGLSAKAQALARYDAERLSAAKTSVFGSGCNSWYLDKNGVPNTWPWSQSRFRQEMQTPQWQDYTVHALENVAA
;
A
#
# COMPACT_ATOMS: atom_id res chain seq x y z
N MET A 1 -15.68 21.76 -19.36
CA MET A 1 -15.75 22.39 -18.01
C MET A 1 -14.39 22.18 -17.37
N LYS A 2 -13.68 23.26 -17.02
CA LYS A 2 -12.34 23.20 -16.40
C LYS A 2 -12.47 23.11 -14.88
N TYR A 3 -11.75 22.18 -14.27
CA TYR A 3 -11.65 21.99 -12.83
C TYR A 3 -10.38 22.65 -12.28
N ASP A 4 -10.39 23.05 -11.01
CA ASP A 4 -9.17 23.46 -10.32
C ASP A 4 -8.26 22.26 -10.10
N VAL A 5 -8.88 21.12 -9.70
CA VAL A 5 -8.16 19.87 -9.42
C VAL A 5 -8.94 18.66 -9.92
N ILE A 6 -8.25 17.74 -10.58
CA ILE A 6 -8.74 16.40 -10.86
C ILE A 6 -7.99 15.42 -9.96
N VAL A 7 -8.72 14.61 -9.21
CA VAL A 7 -8.16 13.53 -8.39
C VAL A 7 -8.40 12.19 -9.09
N ILE A 8 -7.38 11.37 -9.23
CA ILE A 8 -7.49 10.04 -9.84
C ILE A 8 -7.44 8.99 -8.74
N GLY A 9 -8.54 8.28 -8.55
CA GLY A 9 -8.73 7.26 -7.51
C GLY A 9 -9.56 7.75 -6.33
N CYS A 10 -10.51 6.93 -5.87
CA CYS A 10 -11.40 7.17 -4.74
C CYS A 10 -11.13 6.17 -3.59
N GLY A 11 -9.86 5.86 -3.36
CA GLY A 11 -9.40 5.20 -2.15
C GLY A 11 -9.13 6.20 -1.03
N MET A 12 -8.50 5.74 0.04
CA MET A 12 -8.11 6.52 1.21
C MET A 12 -7.54 7.91 0.87
N SER A 13 -6.55 7.99 0.00
CA SER A 13 -5.89 9.25 -0.36
C SER A 13 -6.77 10.18 -1.20
N GLY A 14 -7.59 9.60 -2.09
CA GLY A 14 -8.50 10.39 -2.93
C GLY A 14 -9.68 10.95 -2.15
N ILE A 15 -10.21 10.21 -1.18
CA ILE A 15 -11.25 10.69 -0.25
C ILE A 15 -10.69 11.85 0.57
N LEU A 16 -9.48 11.71 1.14
CA LEU A 16 -8.80 12.77 1.87
C LEU A 16 -8.69 14.05 1.03
N ALA A 17 -8.15 13.94 -0.19
CA ALA A 17 -8.01 15.07 -1.11
C ALA A 17 -9.37 15.73 -1.41
N GLY A 18 -10.40 14.92 -1.68
CA GLY A 18 -11.75 15.39 -1.95
C GLY A 18 -12.37 16.18 -0.80
N ILE A 19 -12.19 15.72 0.44
CA ILE A 19 -12.68 16.41 1.65
C ILE A 19 -12.03 17.79 1.76
N HIS A 20 -10.71 17.86 1.64
CA HIS A 20 -9.99 19.12 1.74
C HIS A 20 -10.34 20.09 0.61
N LEU A 21 -10.44 19.60 -0.63
CA LEU A 21 -10.85 20.41 -1.80
C LEU A 21 -12.26 20.96 -1.63
N LYS A 22 -13.20 20.16 -1.15
CA LYS A 22 -14.57 20.58 -0.88
C LYS A 22 -14.63 21.66 0.21
N ASN A 23 -13.93 21.43 1.33
CA ASN A 23 -13.87 22.39 2.43
C ASN A 23 -13.23 23.72 2.00
N ALA A 24 -12.30 23.70 1.06
CA ALA A 24 -11.68 24.89 0.48
C ALA A 24 -12.50 25.53 -0.65
N GLY A 25 -13.70 25.04 -0.96
CA GLY A 25 -14.57 25.57 -2.01
C GLY A 25 -13.99 25.44 -3.43
N LYS A 26 -13.09 24.48 -3.66
CA LYS A 26 -12.49 24.26 -4.98
C LYS A 26 -13.44 23.52 -5.92
N LYS A 27 -13.35 23.81 -7.19
CA LYS A 27 -14.04 23.07 -8.23
C LYS A 27 -13.23 21.84 -8.60
N PHE A 28 -13.65 20.67 -8.18
CA PHE A 28 -12.89 19.43 -8.38
C PHE A 28 -13.77 18.27 -8.82
N ILE A 29 -13.11 17.21 -9.28
CA ILE A 29 -13.71 15.93 -9.59
C ILE A 29 -12.77 14.81 -9.17
N ILE A 30 -13.33 13.72 -8.63
CA ILE A 30 -12.63 12.47 -8.37
C ILE A 30 -13.06 11.46 -9.43
N LEU A 31 -12.08 10.84 -10.11
CA LEU A 31 -12.31 9.84 -11.15
C LEU A 31 -11.84 8.47 -10.63
N GLU A 32 -12.79 7.58 -10.41
CA GLU A 32 -12.55 6.22 -9.89
C GLU A 32 -12.86 5.19 -10.98
N LYS A 33 -11.93 4.27 -11.21
CA LYS A 33 -12.09 3.22 -12.23
C LYS A 33 -13.14 2.17 -11.89
N ALA A 34 -13.34 1.91 -10.60
CA ALA A 34 -14.30 0.92 -10.14
C ALA A 34 -15.71 1.53 -9.96
N GLU A 35 -16.66 0.67 -9.66
CA GLU A 35 -18.05 1.04 -9.42
C GLU A 35 -18.32 1.67 -8.05
N THR A 36 -17.36 1.51 -7.09
CA THR A 36 -17.46 2.05 -5.73
C THR A 36 -16.13 2.59 -5.23
N LEU A 37 -16.18 3.33 -4.12
CA LEU A 37 -15.00 3.83 -3.41
C LEU A 37 -14.26 2.73 -2.63
N GLY A 38 -13.08 3.06 -2.06
CA GLY A 38 -12.38 2.24 -1.06
C GLY A 38 -11.00 1.74 -1.48
N GLY A 39 -10.75 1.58 -2.80
CA GLY A 39 -9.44 1.16 -3.30
C GLY A 39 -8.98 -0.18 -2.71
N THR A 40 -7.85 -0.19 -1.99
CA THR A 40 -7.28 -1.41 -1.38
C THR A 40 -8.28 -2.17 -0.50
N TRP A 41 -9.09 -1.49 0.28
CA TRP A 41 -10.00 -2.11 1.24
C TRP A 41 -11.29 -2.63 0.59
N ARG A 42 -11.69 -2.05 -0.54
CA ARG A 42 -12.71 -2.61 -1.43
C ARG A 42 -12.21 -3.86 -2.16
N ASP A 43 -10.98 -3.79 -2.71
CA ASP A 43 -10.46 -4.83 -3.61
C ASP A 43 -9.98 -6.09 -2.87
N ASN A 44 -9.58 -5.96 -1.61
CA ASN A 44 -9.08 -7.08 -0.82
C ASN A 44 -10.12 -7.48 0.23
N THR A 45 -10.70 -8.67 0.05
CA THR A 45 -11.76 -9.19 0.89
C THR A 45 -11.51 -10.63 1.34
N TYR A 46 -10.29 -11.12 1.20
CA TYR A 46 -9.92 -12.49 1.52
C TYR A 46 -10.11 -12.81 3.03
N PRO A 47 -10.35 -14.07 3.41
CA PRO A 47 -10.54 -14.46 4.80
C PRO A 47 -9.35 -14.09 5.69
N GLY A 48 -9.64 -13.52 6.85
CA GLY A 48 -8.62 -13.15 7.84
C GLY A 48 -7.93 -11.81 7.58
N LEU A 49 -8.37 -11.03 6.59
CA LEU A 49 -7.81 -9.71 6.28
C LEU A 49 -7.93 -8.77 7.48
N THR A 50 -6.80 -8.33 7.99
CA THR A 50 -6.67 -7.22 8.96
C THR A 50 -5.59 -6.24 8.53
N CYS A 51 -5.69 -5.00 8.99
CA CYS A 51 -4.57 -4.07 8.95
C CYS A 51 -3.52 -4.47 9.99
N ASP A 52 -2.27 -4.10 9.77
CA ASP A 52 -1.15 -4.26 10.71
C ASP A 52 -0.79 -2.96 11.44
N VAL A 53 -1.62 -1.92 11.28
CA VAL A 53 -1.59 -0.67 12.04
C VAL A 53 -2.75 -0.69 13.05
N PRO A 54 -2.55 -0.24 14.29
CA PRO A 54 -3.63 -0.15 15.28
C PRO A 54 -4.81 0.66 14.78
N SER A 55 -6.03 0.20 15.08
CA SER A 55 -7.28 0.72 14.51
C SER A 55 -7.44 2.23 14.68
N HIS A 56 -7.20 2.76 15.88
CA HIS A 56 -7.31 4.20 16.13
C HIS A 56 -6.25 5.02 15.38
N ALA A 57 -5.05 4.47 15.15
CA ALA A 57 -4.01 5.10 14.34
C ALA A 57 -4.24 4.99 12.83
N TYR A 58 -5.17 4.12 12.40
CA TYR A 58 -5.55 3.96 10.99
C TYR A 58 -6.86 4.70 10.66
N THR A 59 -6.94 5.94 11.11
CA THR A 59 -8.05 6.88 10.86
C THR A 59 -7.50 8.23 10.41
N TYR A 60 -8.31 9.03 9.71
CA TYR A 60 -7.96 10.43 9.47
C TYR A 60 -7.87 11.18 10.80
N SER A 61 -6.89 12.07 10.92
CA SER A 61 -6.63 12.82 12.16
C SER A 61 -7.83 13.68 12.59
N PHE A 62 -8.64 14.13 11.64
CA PHE A 62 -9.83 14.96 11.87
C PHE A 62 -11.12 14.14 12.06
N GLU A 63 -11.10 12.80 11.74
CA GLU A 63 -12.25 11.92 11.80
C GLU A 63 -11.93 10.61 12.52
N PRO A 64 -11.78 10.62 13.85
CA PRO A 64 -11.58 9.41 14.64
C PRO A 64 -12.84 8.53 14.62
N ASN A 65 -12.63 7.20 14.67
CA ASN A 65 -13.72 6.23 14.64
C ASN A 65 -13.87 5.53 16.02
N PRO A 66 -15.02 5.65 16.69
CA PRO A 66 -15.29 4.96 17.95
C PRO A 66 -15.75 3.51 17.80
N GLU A 67 -16.06 3.06 16.57
CA GLU A 67 -16.76 1.79 16.32
C GLU A 67 -15.83 0.61 16.03
N TRP A 68 -14.52 0.78 16.13
CA TRP A 68 -13.59 -0.32 15.93
C TRP A 68 -13.88 -1.52 16.85
N SER A 69 -13.86 -2.72 16.31
CA SER A 69 -14.13 -3.93 17.08
C SER A 69 -12.89 -4.45 17.82
N ARG A 70 -11.70 -4.15 17.33
CA ARG A 70 -10.43 -4.68 17.86
C ARG A 70 -9.22 -3.82 17.53
N VAL A 71 -8.09 -4.19 18.15
CA VAL A 71 -6.83 -3.46 18.05
C VAL A 71 -6.30 -3.37 16.61
N LEU A 72 -6.28 -4.49 15.86
CA LEU A 72 -5.91 -4.50 14.45
C LEU A 72 -7.20 -4.69 13.62
N PRO A 73 -7.67 -3.64 12.93
CA PRO A 73 -9.01 -3.63 12.36
C PRO A 73 -9.15 -4.58 11.18
N PRO A 74 -10.28 -5.31 11.07
CA PRO A 74 -10.62 -6.07 9.88
C PRO A 74 -10.78 -5.18 8.66
N GLY A 75 -10.44 -5.70 7.47
CA GLY A 75 -10.55 -4.94 6.22
C GLY A 75 -11.96 -4.43 5.94
N ALA A 76 -13.00 -5.19 6.29
CA ALA A 76 -14.39 -4.78 6.13
C ALA A 76 -14.75 -3.55 6.99
N GLU A 77 -14.24 -3.46 8.22
CA GLU A 77 -14.49 -2.29 9.08
C GLU A 77 -13.78 -1.04 8.55
N ILE A 78 -12.59 -1.22 7.96
CA ILE A 78 -11.87 -0.11 7.33
C ILE A 78 -12.62 0.40 6.10
N GLN A 79 -13.17 -0.51 5.28
CA GLN A 79 -14.01 -0.13 4.15
C GLN A 79 -15.24 0.65 4.63
N GLN A 80 -15.95 0.16 5.64
CA GLN A 80 -17.10 0.83 6.24
C GLN A 80 -16.74 2.22 6.79
N TYR A 81 -15.57 2.34 7.41
CA TYR A 81 -15.08 3.64 7.89
C TYR A 81 -14.92 4.65 6.74
N PHE A 82 -14.30 4.25 5.62
CA PHE A 82 -14.15 5.15 4.48
C PHE A 82 -15.48 5.47 3.80
N GLU A 83 -16.42 4.52 3.75
CA GLU A 83 -17.78 4.75 3.25
C GLU A 83 -18.53 5.79 4.13
N ALA A 84 -18.47 5.62 5.44
CA ALA A 84 -19.08 6.56 6.38
C ALA A 84 -18.48 7.95 6.29
N VAL A 85 -17.15 8.07 6.18
CA VAL A 85 -16.45 9.34 6.00
C VAL A 85 -16.83 9.99 4.67
N PHE A 86 -16.83 9.23 3.58
CA PHE A 86 -17.22 9.72 2.26
C PHE A 86 -18.64 10.29 2.26
N GLU A 87 -19.58 9.60 2.90
CA GLU A 87 -20.97 10.00 3.02
C GLU A 87 -21.13 11.24 3.91
N LYS A 88 -20.50 11.22 5.09
CA LYS A 88 -20.51 12.34 6.05
C LYS A 88 -20.04 13.66 5.42
N TYR A 89 -18.99 13.60 4.61
CA TYR A 89 -18.45 14.80 3.94
C TYR A 89 -19.13 15.08 2.60
N GLY A 90 -20.13 14.28 2.20
CA GLY A 90 -20.98 14.53 1.03
C GLY A 90 -20.23 14.58 -0.30
N LEU A 91 -19.32 13.65 -0.54
CA LEU A 91 -18.45 13.66 -1.74
C LEU A 91 -19.12 13.10 -3.00
N ALA A 92 -20.30 12.50 -2.89
CA ALA A 92 -20.96 11.76 -3.98
C ALA A 92 -21.12 12.57 -5.30
N GLU A 93 -21.45 13.84 -5.21
CA GLU A 93 -21.63 14.69 -6.38
C GLU A 93 -20.31 14.99 -7.11
N SER A 94 -19.19 14.90 -6.41
CA SER A 94 -17.85 15.21 -6.92
C SER A 94 -17.13 13.99 -7.45
N VAL A 95 -17.73 12.80 -7.43
CA VAL A 95 -17.10 11.56 -7.91
C VAL A 95 -17.75 11.06 -9.18
N ARG A 96 -16.94 10.47 -10.06
CA ARG A 96 -17.40 9.65 -11.19
C ARG A 96 -16.75 8.28 -11.08
N PHE A 97 -17.58 7.31 -10.76
CA PHE A 97 -17.23 5.88 -10.80
C PHE A 97 -17.20 5.36 -12.24
N ASN A 98 -16.65 4.17 -12.45
CA ASN A 98 -16.47 3.54 -13.75
C ASN A 98 -15.75 4.45 -14.77
N SER A 99 -14.80 5.25 -14.28
CA SER A 99 -14.06 6.24 -15.07
C SER A 99 -12.56 5.96 -14.98
N GLU A 100 -12.13 4.88 -15.64
CA GLU A 100 -10.71 4.54 -15.73
C GLU A 100 -10.01 5.47 -16.72
N ILE A 101 -9.03 6.22 -16.27
CA ILE A 101 -8.28 7.17 -17.09
C ILE A 101 -7.24 6.42 -17.92
N SER A 102 -7.32 6.56 -19.23
CA SER A 102 -6.40 5.96 -20.21
C SER A 102 -5.24 6.88 -20.56
N SER A 103 -5.46 8.20 -20.54
CA SER A 103 -4.41 9.19 -20.83
C SER A 103 -4.57 10.50 -20.08
N ALA A 104 -3.45 11.19 -19.85
CA ALA A 104 -3.37 12.55 -19.34
C ALA A 104 -2.33 13.33 -20.14
N GLN A 105 -2.70 14.47 -20.71
CA GLN A 105 -1.83 15.31 -21.53
C GLN A 105 -1.82 16.74 -21.01
N TRP A 106 -0.61 17.31 -20.85
CA TRP A 106 -0.42 18.71 -20.54
C TRP A 106 -0.64 19.59 -21.76
N LEU A 107 -1.49 20.58 -21.65
CA LEU A 107 -1.86 21.51 -22.74
C LEU A 107 -1.33 22.94 -22.55
N GLY A 108 -0.24 23.12 -21.78
CA GLY A 108 0.39 24.42 -21.52
C GLY A 108 -0.08 25.09 -20.22
N GLU A 109 -1.36 25.01 -19.88
CA GLU A 109 -1.93 25.61 -18.65
C GLU A 109 -2.90 24.70 -17.89
N ALA A 110 -3.20 23.54 -18.44
CA ALA A 110 -4.10 22.55 -17.86
C ALA A 110 -3.78 21.16 -18.37
N TRP A 111 -4.23 20.17 -17.64
CA TRP A 111 -4.23 18.76 -18.03
C TRP A 111 -5.56 18.41 -18.70
N GLN A 112 -5.50 17.70 -19.82
CA GLN A 112 -6.61 16.98 -20.39
C GLN A 112 -6.48 15.50 -20.07
N LEU A 113 -7.47 14.96 -19.35
CA LEU A 113 -7.56 13.54 -19.06
C LEU A 113 -8.64 12.92 -19.92
N THR A 114 -8.37 11.71 -20.44
CA THR A 114 -9.35 10.96 -21.25
C THR A 114 -9.57 9.60 -20.57
N ASP A 115 -10.83 9.24 -20.34
CA ASP A 115 -11.17 7.91 -19.82
C ASP A 115 -11.25 6.86 -20.94
N GLN A 116 -11.46 5.59 -20.56
CA GLN A 116 -11.57 4.48 -21.51
C GLN A 116 -12.79 4.57 -22.43
N GLN A 117 -13.80 5.37 -22.09
CA GLN A 117 -14.97 5.65 -22.92
C GLN A 117 -14.76 6.84 -23.87
N GLY A 118 -13.58 7.48 -23.84
CA GLY A 118 -13.24 8.64 -24.65
C GLY A 118 -13.77 9.98 -24.09
N LYS A 119 -14.31 10.00 -22.87
CA LYS A 119 -14.75 11.25 -22.24
C LYS A 119 -13.56 12.03 -21.72
N CYS A 120 -13.56 13.33 -22.00
CA CYS A 120 -12.48 14.24 -21.62
C CYS A 120 -12.84 15.07 -20.39
N TYR A 121 -11.83 15.28 -19.53
CA TYR A 121 -11.87 16.11 -18.34
C TYR A 121 -10.68 17.07 -18.39
N GLU A 122 -10.89 18.34 -18.05
CA GLU A 122 -9.82 19.34 -18.05
C GLU A 122 -9.65 19.92 -16.65
N GLY A 123 -8.41 20.00 -16.17
CA GLY A 123 -8.08 20.52 -14.84
C GLY A 123 -6.70 21.17 -14.78
N VAL A 124 -6.57 22.20 -13.93
CA VAL A 124 -5.30 22.91 -13.73
C VAL A 124 -4.28 22.01 -13.05
N SER A 125 -4.71 21.26 -12.05
CA SER A 125 -3.86 20.31 -11.32
C SER A 125 -4.45 18.91 -11.35
N VAL A 126 -3.58 17.91 -11.31
CA VAL A 126 -3.93 16.49 -11.19
C VAL A 126 -3.27 15.93 -9.93
N VAL A 127 -4.06 15.21 -9.14
CA VAL A 127 -3.57 14.45 -7.99
C VAL A 127 -3.79 12.97 -8.24
N ALA A 128 -2.72 12.24 -8.48
CA ALA A 128 -2.74 10.80 -8.65
C ALA A 128 -2.78 10.12 -7.28
N ALA A 129 -3.97 9.71 -6.84
CA ALA A 129 -4.24 8.97 -5.61
C ALA A 129 -4.50 7.48 -5.92
N THR A 130 -3.75 6.92 -6.88
CA THR A 130 -3.99 5.61 -7.50
C THR A 130 -3.53 4.43 -6.65
N GLY A 131 -2.73 4.68 -5.61
CA GLY A 131 -2.15 3.64 -4.77
C GLY A 131 -1.03 2.84 -5.47
N VAL A 132 -0.42 1.91 -4.73
CA VAL A 132 0.69 1.08 -5.20
C VAL A 132 0.34 -0.42 -5.25
N LEU A 133 -0.62 -0.88 -4.44
CA LEU A 133 -1.04 -2.28 -4.35
C LEU A 133 -2.39 -2.48 -5.04
N HIS A 134 -2.45 -2.28 -6.37
CA HIS A 134 -3.70 -2.38 -7.13
C HIS A 134 -3.62 -3.25 -8.39
N HIS A 135 -2.42 -3.69 -8.80
CA HIS A 135 -2.22 -4.64 -9.89
C HIS A 135 -1.79 -6.00 -9.33
N PRO A 136 -2.67 -7.03 -9.33
CA PRO A 136 -2.32 -8.37 -8.88
C PRO A 136 -1.14 -8.95 -9.66
N ASN A 137 -0.23 -9.62 -8.95
CA ASN A 137 0.92 -10.29 -9.54
C ASN A 137 0.63 -11.79 -9.71
N TYR A 138 0.19 -12.19 -10.89
CA TYR A 138 -0.03 -13.59 -11.21
C TYR A 138 1.31 -14.29 -11.48
N PRO A 139 1.59 -15.41 -10.80
CA PRO A 139 2.85 -16.12 -10.97
C PRO A 139 2.89 -16.87 -12.29
N GLN A 140 4.09 -16.95 -12.87
CA GLN A 140 4.32 -17.77 -14.08
C GLN A 140 4.61 -19.23 -13.67
N ILE A 141 3.57 -19.96 -13.30
CA ILE A 141 3.67 -21.38 -12.95
C ILE A 141 3.16 -22.22 -14.13
N LYS A 142 4.01 -23.15 -14.60
CA LYS A 142 3.65 -24.06 -15.69
C LYS A 142 2.36 -24.82 -15.35
N GLY A 143 1.40 -24.87 -16.26
CA GLY A 143 0.15 -25.62 -16.10
C GLY A 143 -0.91 -24.95 -15.23
N LEU A 144 -0.69 -23.75 -14.70
CA LEU A 144 -1.67 -23.07 -13.83
C LEU A 144 -3.04 -22.91 -14.52
N GLN A 145 -3.05 -22.70 -15.83
CA GLN A 145 -4.28 -22.57 -16.64
C GLN A 145 -4.98 -23.92 -16.91
N GLU A 146 -4.32 -25.03 -16.64
CA GLU A 146 -4.84 -26.38 -16.87
C GLU A 146 -5.53 -26.97 -15.63
N PHE A 147 -5.46 -26.25 -14.51
CA PHE A 147 -6.08 -26.68 -13.26
C PHE A 147 -7.61 -26.72 -13.40
N GLU A 148 -8.21 -27.89 -13.14
CA GLU A 148 -9.66 -28.09 -13.27
C GLU A 148 -10.45 -27.61 -12.03
N GLY A 149 -9.78 -27.33 -10.90
CA GLY A 149 -10.36 -26.70 -9.71
C GLY A 149 -10.47 -25.17 -9.85
N GLN A 150 -10.71 -24.50 -8.73
CA GLN A 150 -10.84 -23.03 -8.70
C GLN A 150 -9.49 -22.37 -8.41
N THR A 151 -9.14 -21.37 -9.21
CA THR A 151 -7.94 -20.52 -8.97
C THR A 151 -8.39 -19.11 -8.64
N ILE A 152 -8.05 -18.60 -7.45
CA ILE A 152 -8.44 -17.30 -6.94
C ILE A 152 -7.18 -16.49 -6.62
N HIS A 153 -7.05 -15.26 -7.13
CA HIS A 153 -6.06 -14.34 -6.60
C HIS A 153 -6.63 -13.59 -5.40
N SER A 154 -5.87 -13.45 -4.32
CA SER A 154 -6.34 -12.82 -3.07
C SER A 154 -6.91 -11.41 -3.24
N ALA A 155 -6.36 -10.62 -4.18
CA ALA A 155 -6.84 -9.28 -4.53
C ALA A 155 -8.10 -9.28 -5.43
N ARG A 156 -8.63 -10.43 -5.77
CA ARG A 156 -9.87 -10.64 -6.55
C ARG A 156 -10.58 -11.87 -5.98
N PHE A 157 -10.82 -11.82 -4.66
CA PHE A 157 -11.32 -12.96 -3.92
C PHE A 157 -12.79 -13.23 -4.28
N ASP A 158 -13.06 -14.44 -4.77
CA ASP A 158 -14.41 -14.89 -5.11
C ASP A 158 -15.05 -15.63 -3.93
N HIS A 159 -15.95 -14.96 -3.24
CA HIS A 159 -16.67 -15.49 -2.09
C HIS A 159 -17.73 -16.55 -2.46
N SER A 160 -18.05 -16.74 -3.74
CA SER A 160 -18.96 -17.80 -4.19
C SER A 160 -18.29 -19.18 -4.15
N VAL A 161 -16.97 -19.25 -4.10
CA VAL A 161 -16.20 -20.50 -4.03
C VAL A 161 -16.17 -21.01 -2.59
N PRO A 162 -16.77 -22.17 -2.30
CA PRO A 162 -16.77 -22.74 -0.96
C PRO A 162 -15.38 -23.24 -0.59
N LEU A 163 -14.89 -22.87 0.57
CA LEU A 163 -13.59 -23.30 1.09
C LEU A 163 -13.69 -24.32 2.22
N ASP A 164 -14.79 -24.34 2.97
CA ASP A 164 -14.96 -25.21 4.14
C ASP A 164 -14.92 -26.69 3.74
N GLY A 165 -14.06 -27.44 4.44
CA GLY A 165 -13.80 -28.86 4.16
C GLY A 165 -13.00 -29.13 2.89
N LYS A 166 -12.67 -28.14 2.07
CA LYS A 166 -11.92 -28.28 0.82
C LYS A 166 -10.42 -28.40 1.05
N ARG A 167 -9.73 -29.00 0.06
CA ARG A 167 -8.26 -28.99 -0.03
C ARG A 167 -7.85 -27.68 -0.68
N VAL A 168 -7.31 -26.76 0.13
CA VAL A 168 -6.97 -25.40 -0.29
C VAL A 168 -5.46 -25.22 -0.30
N ALA A 169 -4.90 -24.95 -1.47
CA ALA A 169 -3.53 -24.49 -1.61
C ALA A 169 -3.48 -22.97 -1.39
N VAL A 170 -2.64 -22.50 -0.50
CA VAL A 170 -2.29 -21.07 -0.36
C VAL A 170 -0.87 -20.88 -0.87
N VAL A 171 -0.73 -20.21 -2.02
CA VAL A 171 0.56 -20.01 -2.69
C VAL A 171 1.09 -18.61 -2.34
N GLY A 172 2.16 -18.57 -1.56
CA GLY A 172 2.78 -17.34 -1.07
C GLY A 172 2.56 -17.13 0.43
N ASN A 173 3.58 -16.59 1.09
CA ASN A 173 3.65 -16.44 2.54
C ASN A 173 3.97 -15.00 3.00
N GLY A 174 3.57 -14.00 2.21
CA GLY A 174 3.46 -12.61 2.69
C GLY A 174 2.29 -12.45 3.67
N SER A 175 2.02 -11.24 4.14
CA SER A 175 0.94 -10.96 5.11
C SER A 175 -0.39 -11.60 4.69
N THR A 176 -0.74 -11.52 3.41
CA THR A 176 -1.95 -12.11 2.85
C THR A 176 -2.00 -13.64 3.02
N GLY A 177 -0.92 -14.35 2.65
CA GLY A 177 -0.87 -15.82 2.78
C GLY A 177 -0.95 -16.26 4.23
N VAL A 178 -0.24 -15.57 5.11
CA VAL A 178 -0.26 -15.79 6.57
C VAL A 178 -1.67 -15.61 7.14
N GLN A 179 -2.36 -14.53 6.79
CA GLN A 179 -3.73 -14.24 7.26
C GLN A 179 -4.74 -15.27 6.75
N ILE A 180 -4.65 -15.66 5.47
CA ILE A 180 -5.54 -16.69 4.88
C ILE A 180 -5.34 -18.03 5.57
N VAL A 181 -4.08 -18.46 5.78
CA VAL A 181 -3.78 -19.72 6.49
C VAL A 181 -4.35 -19.68 7.91
N SER A 182 -4.14 -18.57 8.64
CA SER A 182 -4.69 -18.39 9.99
C SER A 182 -6.21 -18.52 10.03
N ALA A 183 -6.90 -17.99 9.02
CA ALA A 183 -8.35 -18.03 8.95
C ALA A 183 -8.93 -19.39 8.51
N LEU A 184 -8.18 -20.17 7.73
CA LEU A 184 -8.68 -21.39 7.09
C LEU A 184 -8.23 -22.69 7.79
N ALA A 185 -7.17 -22.69 8.58
CA ALA A 185 -6.54 -23.89 9.12
C ALA A 185 -7.52 -24.83 9.88
N ALA A 186 -8.49 -24.25 10.61
CA ALA A 186 -9.50 -25.01 11.33
C ALA A 186 -10.76 -25.36 10.52
N ARG A 187 -10.87 -24.88 9.27
CA ARG A 187 -12.08 -25.01 8.43
C ARG A 187 -11.83 -25.82 7.15
N SER A 188 -10.59 -25.89 6.70
CA SER A 188 -10.17 -26.45 5.41
C SER A 188 -8.92 -27.29 5.56
N LYS A 189 -8.68 -28.19 4.60
CA LYS A 189 -7.41 -28.92 4.50
C LYS A 189 -6.38 -28.04 3.78
N VAL A 190 -5.63 -27.24 4.55
CA VAL A 190 -4.73 -26.22 4.00
C VAL A 190 -3.37 -26.79 3.64
N ARG A 191 -2.86 -26.45 2.47
CA ARG A 191 -1.46 -26.64 2.07
C ARG A 191 -0.86 -25.27 1.80
N HIS A 192 0.05 -24.83 2.66
CA HIS A 192 0.70 -23.54 2.55
C HIS A 192 2.03 -23.67 1.83
N PHE A 193 2.07 -23.23 0.57
CA PHE A 193 3.28 -23.27 -0.26
C PHE A 193 4.13 -22.04 -0.02
N GLN A 194 5.29 -22.21 0.58
CA GLN A 194 6.27 -21.15 0.80
C GLN A 194 7.59 -21.43 0.07
N ARG A 195 8.17 -20.39 -0.51
CA ARG A 195 9.51 -20.46 -1.11
C ARG A 195 10.62 -20.08 -0.13
N THR A 196 10.36 -19.09 0.72
CA THR A 196 11.30 -18.57 1.71
C THR A 196 10.50 -18.24 2.97
N PRO A 197 10.85 -18.72 4.14
CA PRO A 197 10.14 -18.42 5.38
C PRO A 197 10.17 -16.91 5.69
N GLN A 198 9.19 -16.45 6.47
CA GLN A 198 9.04 -15.05 6.87
C GLN A 198 9.19 -14.91 8.36
N TRP A 199 9.75 -13.78 8.80
CA TRP A 199 9.71 -13.38 10.19
C TRP A 199 8.31 -12.95 10.58
N ILE A 200 7.75 -13.57 11.61
CA ILE A 200 6.44 -13.23 12.18
C ILE A 200 6.67 -12.50 13.49
N PHE A 201 6.32 -11.23 13.49
CA PHE A 201 6.37 -10.41 14.69
C PHE A 201 5.17 -10.71 15.60
N PRO A 202 5.39 -10.99 16.89
CA PRO A 202 4.31 -11.30 17.81
C PRO A 202 3.45 -10.04 18.07
N VAL A 203 2.15 -10.20 17.94
CA VAL A 203 1.18 -9.15 18.27
C VAL A 203 -0.03 -9.80 18.92
N GLU A 204 -0.75 -9.01 19.69
CA GLU A 204 -2.08 -9.36 20.17
C GLU A 204 -3.13 -8.57 19.38
N ASN A 205 -4.26 -9.20 19.13
CA ASN A 205 -5.38 -8.56 18.47
C ASN A 205 -6.70 -8.82 19.21
N PRO A 206 -6.80 -8.39 20.50
CA PRO A 206 -8.01 -8.55 21.26
C PRO A 206 -9.17 -7.73 20.71
N LEU A 207 -10.39 -8.21 20.98
CA LEU A 207 -11.59 -7.42 20.81
C LEU A 207 -11.64 -6.33 21.89
N PHE A 208 -12.13 -5.16 21.53
CA PHE A 208 -12.49 -4.15 22.52
C PHE A 208 -13.75 -4.58 23.27
N SER A 209 -13.78 -4.39 24.57
CA SER A 209 -14.97 -4.66 25.39
C SER A 209 -16.08 -3.64 25.11
N GLU A 210 -17.31 -3.97 25.48
CA GLU A 210 -18.43 -3.02 25.34
C GLU A 210 -18.23 -1.76 26.18
N GLU A 211 -17.54 -1.86 27.34
CA GLU A 211 -17.17 -0.72 28.17
C GLU A 211 -16.20 0.19 27.44
N GLN A 212 -15.16 -0.37 26.84
CA GLN A 212 -14.20 0.39 26.05
C GLN A 212 -14.87 1.08 24.85
N ARG A 213 -15.73 0.37 24.12
CA ARG A 213 -16.46 0.93 22.98
C ARG A 213 -17.43 2.03 23.39
N ALA A 214 -18.11 1.88 24.55
CA ALA A 214 -18.96 2.92 25.11
C ALA A 214 -18.15 4.17 25.50
N GLU A 215 -16.94 3.98 26.05
CA GLU A 215 -16.04 5.09 26.35
C GLU A 215 -15.56 5.79 25.07
N PHE A 216 -15.20 5.03 24.03
CA PHE A 216 -14.83 5.60 22.71
C PHE A 216 -15.94 6.47 22.12
N ARG A 217 -17.22 6.06 22.23
CA ARG A 217 -18.36 6.85 21.74
C ARG A 217 -18.59 8.13 22.54
N SER A 218 -18.30 8.12 23.82
CA SER A 218 -18.58 9.26 24.73
C SER A 218 -17.40 10.21 24.92
N ASN A 219 -16.17 9.77 24.62
CA ASN A 219 -14.94 10.50 24.93
C ASN A 219 -14.10 10.74 23.64
N ARG A 220 -14.37 11.86 22.97
CA ARG A 220 -13.64 12.25 21.76
C ARG A 220 -12.16 12.51 22.03
N ASP A 221 -11.82 13.07 23.20
CA ASP A 221 -10.43 13.40 23.54
C ASP A 221 -9.59 12.11 23.68
N LEU A 222 -10.19 11.06 24.24
CA LEU A 222 -9.57 9.74 24.27
C LEU A 222 -9.29 9.23 22.86
N LEU A 223 -10.24 9.33 21.92
CA LEU A 223 -10.02 8.90 20.54
C LEU A 223 -8.88 9.67 19.86
N VAL A 224 -8.82 11.00 20.06
CA VAL A 224 -7.73 11.83 19.54
C VAL A 224 -6.39 11.43 20.16
N TYR A 225 -6.36 11.10 21.44
CA TYR A 225 -5.18 10.58 22.11
C TYR A 225 -4.75 9.23 21.52
N LEU A 226 -5.68 8.29 21.32
CA LEU A 226 -5.40 6.95 20.80
C LEU A 226 -4.94 6.96 19.34
N GLN A 227 -5.31 7.95 18.53
CA GLN A 227 -4.78 8.10 17.17
C GLN A 227 -3.25 8.29 17.15
N ARG A 228 -2.71 8.90 18.21
CA ARG A 228 -1.29 9.21 18.37
C ARG A 228 -0.77 8.73 19.73
N GLU A 229 -1.24 7.55 20.12
CA GLU A 229 -0.85 6.94 21.38
C GLU A 229 0.69 6.85 21.46
N PRO A 230 1.29 7.39 22.56
CA PRO A 230 2.74 7.54 22.65
C PRO A 230 3.51 6.22 22.50
N THR A 231 2.99 5.11 23.02
CA THR A 231 3.63 3.80 22.90
C THR A 231 3.65 3.33 21.44
N TYR A 232 2.56 3.55 20.71
CA TYR A 232 2.51 3.24 19.27
C TYR A 232 3.53 4.08 18.49
N LEU A 233 3.58 5.39 18.73
CA LEU A 233 4.54 6.28 18.05
C LEU A 233 5.99 5.90 18.39
N ALA A 234 6.27 5.60 19.66
CA ALA A 234 7.60 5.16 20.09
C ALA A 234 7.99 3.83 19.40
N ASN A 235 7.06 2.89 19.25
CA ASN A 235 7.30 1.64 18.52
C ASN A 235 7.54 1.87 17.02
N VAL A 236 6.86 2.82 16.40
CA VAL A 236 7.10 3.21 14.99
C VAL A 236 8.50 3.80 14.82
N GLU A 237 8.91 4.73 15.70
CA GLU A 237 10.26 5.32 15.64
C GLU A 237 11.33 4.24 15.91
N ARG A 238 11.15 3.42 16.93
CA ARG A 238 12.07 2.31 17.25
C ARG A 238 12.21 1.31 16.09
N PHE A 239 11.10 0.93 15.46
CA PHE A 239 11.15 0.08 14.27
C PHE A 239 11.92 0.77 13.13
N THR A 240 11.66 2.06 12.93
CA THR A 240 12.31 2.84 11.90
C THR A 240 13.82 2.96 12.14
N GLU A 241 14.24 3.27 13.38
CA GLU A 241 15.65 3.30 13.77
C GLU A 241 16.31 1.93 13.51
N GLY A 242 15.63 0.84 13.89
CA GLY A 242 16.10 -0.51 13.63
C GLY A 242 16.30 -0.83 12.15
N VAL A 243 15.41 -0.34 11.28
CA VAL A 243 15.51 -0.56 9.84
C VAL A 243 16.60 0.32 9.20
N LEU A 244 16.82 1.52 9.73
CA LEU A 244 17.84 2.46 9.20
C LEU A 244 19.26 2.03 9.54
N ASP A 245 19.48 1.42 10.70
CA ASP A 245 20.78 0.94 11.15
C ASP A 245 20.75 -0.58 11.40
N PRO A 246 21.37 -1.38 10.49
CA PRO A 246 21.41 -2.82 10.64
C PRO A 246 22.17 -3.32 11.86
N ASP A 247 22.94 -2.49 12.53
CA ASP A 247 23.72 -2.85 13.73
C ASP A 247 23.10 -2.30 15.02
N SER A 248 21.97 -1.60 14.93
CA SER A 248 21.25 -1.02 16.07
C SER A 248 20.73 -2.07 17.07
N GLU A 249 20.62 -1.67 18.34
CA GLU A 249 19.97 -2.48 19.38
C GLU A 249 18.51 -2.77 19.03
N GLN A 250 17.82 -1.82 18.39
CA GLN A 250 16.41 -1.92 18.00
C GLN A 250 16.15 -3.07 17.02
N ILE A 251 17.01 -3.23 16.00
CA ILE A 251 16.83 -4.35 15.04
C ILE A 251 17.19 -5.69 15.67
N GLN A 252 18.16 -5.71 16.60
CA GLN A 252 18.51 -6.92 17.36
C GLN A 252 17.35 -7.36 18.26
N GLU A 253 16.69 -6.44 18.94
CA GLU A 253 15.50 -6.73 19.74
C GLU A 253 14.33 -7.24 18.89
N ILE A 254 14.07 -6.62 17.73
CA ILE A 254 13.06 -7.09 16.78
C ILE A 254 13.39 -8.53 16.34
N GLN A 255 14.67 -8.81 16.05
CA GLN A 255 15.13 -10.15 15.70
C GLN A 255 14.89 -11.15 16.84
N ILE A 256 15.21 -10.78 18.07
CA ILE A 256 15.00 -11.61 19.27
C ILE A 256 13.51 -11.90 19.50
N LEU A 257 12.65 -10.88 19.35
CA LEU A 257 11.20 -11.03 19.50
C LEU A 257 10.62 -11.99 18.46
N CYS A 258 11.02 -11.84 17.21
CA CYS A 258 10.58 -12.74 16.14
C CYS A 258 11.09 -14.19 16.35
N GLN A 259 12.35 -14.34 16.75
CA GLN A 259 12.94 -15.65 17.06
C GLN A 259 12.24 -16.31 18.25
N SER A 260 12.04 -15.58 19.34
CA SER A 260 11.35 -16.06 20.52
C SER A 260 9.91 -16.47 20.22
N ASN A 261 9.21 -15.72 19.35
CA ASN A 261 7.87 -16.09 18.90
C ASN A 261 7.86 -17.44 18.18
N LEU A 262 8.81 -17.67 17.27
CA LEU A 262 8.96 -18.96 16.58
C LEU A 262 9.28 -20.09 17.55
N ASP A 263 10.29 -19.90 18.41
CA ASP A 263 10.80 -20.94 19.32
C ASP A 263 9.78 -21.34 20.39
N ASN A 264 9.03 -20.37 20.92
CA ASN A 264 8.04 -20.60 21.96
C ASN A 264 6.72 -21.14 21.44
N THR A 265 6.38 -20.88 20.17
CA THR A 265 5.06 -21.24 19.63
C THR A 265 5.10 -22.52 18.80
N VAL A 266 6.18 -22.77 18.03
CA VAL A 266 6.27 -23.96 17.17
C VAL A 266 6.98 -25.08 17.93
N THR A 267 6.22 -26.11 18.30
CA THR A 267 6.73 -27.21 19.13
C THR A 267 7.45 -28.28 18.34
N ASP A 268 7.05 -28.57 17.09
CA ASP A 268 7.71 -29.53 16.20
C ASP A 268 9.04 -28.96 15.67
N PRO A 269 10.19 -29.60 15.97
CA PRO A 269 11.49 -29.13 15.53
C PRO A 269 11.65 -29.10 13.99
N ALA A 270 11.05 -30.07 13.29
CA ALA A 270 11.13 -30.13 11.82
C ALA A 270 10.36 -29.01 11.16
N LEU A 271 9.16 -28.69 11.66
CA LEU A 271 8.38 -27.56 11.22
C LEU A 271 9.07 -26.23 11.57
N ARG A 272 9.63 -26.13 12.79
CA ARG A 272 10.39 -24.94 13.22
C ARG A 272 11.55 -24.67 12.28
N GLN A 273 12.32 -25.69 11.90
CA GLN A 273 13.40 -25.55 10.94
C GLN A 273 12.92 -25.04 9.57
N LYS A 274 11.77 -25.52 9.07
CA LYS A 274 11.17 -25.05 7.80
C LYS A 274 10.67 -23.62 7.88
N LEU A 275 10.28 -23.15 9.07
CA LEU A 275 9.78 -21.79 9.32
C LEU A 275 10.89 -20.80 9.71
N GLN A 276 12.14 -21.28 9.92
CA GLN A 276 13.27 -20.42 10.30
C GLN A 276 13.78 -19.62 9.12
N PRO A 277 13.65 -18.26 9.11
CA PRO A 277 14.27 -17.44 8.08
C PRO A 277 15.80 -17.42 8.20
N ASN A 278 16.47 -17.36 7.06
CA ASN A 278 17.92 -17.28 6.95
C ASN A 278 18.43 -15.86 6.61
N TYR A 279 17.62 -14.86 6.86
CA TYR A 279 17.90 -13.45 6.62
C TYR A 279 17.49 -12.62 7.85
N ARG A 280 18.02 -11.40 7.95
CA ARG A 280 17.77 -10.50 9.08
C ARG A 280 16.31 -10.02 9.12
N ALA A 281 15.72 -9.96 10.32
CA ALA A 281 14.38 -9.37 10.50
C ALA A 281 14.34 -7.94 10.01
N GLY A 282 13.23 -7.49 9.44
CA GLY A 282 13.09 -6.17 8.82
C GLY A 282 13.61 -6.05 7.38
N CYS A 283 14.49 -6.96 6.90
CA CYS A 283 14.95 -6.94 5.51
C CYS A 283 13.80 -7.12 4.49
N LYS A 284 12.84 -7.96 4.83
CA LYS A 284 11.51 -7.98 4.21
C LYS A 284 10.51 -7.39 5.19
N ARG A 285 9.33 -6.97 4.69
CA ARG A 285 8.26 -6.52 5.57
C ARG A 285 8.03 -7.54 6.69
N LEU A 286 8.08 -7.08 7.92
CA LEU A 286 7.66 -7.90 9.06
C LEU A 286 6.17 -8.22 8.94
N ILE A 287 5.81 -9.44 9.23
CA ILE A 287 4.44 -9.89 9.22
C ILE A 287 3.94 -9.92 10.65
N TYR A 288 2.92 -9.13 10.92
CA TYR A 288 2.26 -9.08 12.23
C TYR A 288 1.13 -10.12 12.24
N SER A 289 1.25 -11.14 13.06
CA SER A 289 0.21 -12.15 13.18
C SER A 289 0.15 -12.75 14.59
N PRO A 290 -1.04 -12.73 15.23
CA PRO A 290 -1.24 -13.36 16.52
C PRO A 290 -1.37 -14.88 16.41
N ASP A 291 -1.73 -15.44 15.25
CA ASP A 291 -2.28 -16.79 15.14
C ASP A 291 -1.51 -17.73 14.19
N TYR A 292 -0.67 -17.22 13.29
CA TYR A 292 -0.11 -18.02 12.19
C TYR A 292 0.65 -19.25 12.66
N TYR A 293 1.56 -19.11 13.64
CA TYR A 293 2.34 -20.24 14.12
C TYR A 293 1.48 -21.31 14.82
N ARG A 294 0.36 -20.91 15.43
CA ARG A 294 -0.63 -21.86 15.95
C ARG A 294 -1.42 -22.51 14.82
N ALA A 295 -1.87 -21.73 13.87
CA ALA A 295 -2.67 -22.18 12.72
C ALA A 295 -1.94 -23.21 11.86
N ILE A 296 -0.64 -23.00 11.56
CA ILE A 296 0.14 -23.91 10.71
C ILE A 296 0.45 -25.27 11.41
N GLN A 297 0.26 -25.36 12.70
CA GLN A 297 0.36 -26.60 13.48
C GLN A 297 -0.97 -27.35 13.62
N HIS A 298 -2.06 -26.80 13.02
CA HIS A 298 -3.35 -27.51 13.02
C HIS A 298 -3.23 -28.80 12.20
N PRO A 299 -3.88 -29.93 12.62
CA PRO A 299 -3.80 -31.22 11.91
C PRO A 299 -4.17 -31.16 10.43
N ASP A 300 -5.07 -30.26 10.04
CA ASP A 300 -5.49 -30.05 8.65
C ASP A 300 -4.64 -29.02 7.89
N ALA A 301 -3.64 -28.42 8.53
CA ALA A 301 -2.69 -27.49 7.90
C ALA A 301 -1.33 -28.16 7.70
N GLN A 302 -0.72 -27.94 6.54
CA GLN A 302 0.62 -28.43 6.24
C GLN A 302 1.42 -27.37 5.50
N LEU A 303 2.65 -27.14 5.96
CA LEU A 303 3.62 -26.30 5.27
C LEU A 303 4.35 -27.11 4.19
N ILE A 304 4.35 -26.60 2.97
CA ILE A 304 5.09 -27.14 1.82
C ILE A 304 6.21 -26.16 1.47
N SER A 305 7.45 -26.59 1.69
CA SER A 305 8.66 -25.81 1.41
C SER A 305 9.35 -26.18 0.11
N GLU A 306 8.96 -27.30 -0.47
CA GLU A 306 9.40 -27.78 -1.77
C GLU A 306 8.87 -26.87 -2.88
N GLY A 307 9.76 -26.51 -3.83
CA GLY A 307 9.38 -25.60 -4.94
C GLY A 307 8.26 -26.19 -5.79
N ILE A 308 7.33 -25.35 -6.25
CA ILE A 308 6.31 -25.76 -7.22
C ILE A 308 6.99 -25.98 -8.56
N SER A 309 6.90 -27.18 -9.11
CA SER A 309 7.42 -27.51 -10.44
C SER A 309 6.39 -27.22 -11.56
N GLN A 310 5.14 -27.58 -11.30
CA GLN A 310 4.00 -27.31 -12.20
C GLN A 310 2.67 -27.49 -11.45
N VAL A 311 1.62 -26.93 -12.04
CA VAL A 311 0.23 -27.25 -11.69
C VAL A 311 -0.28 -28.27 -12.70
N GLU A 312 -1.03 -29.24 -12.20
CA GLU A 312 -1.70 -30.27 -12.99
C GLU A 312 -3.22 -30.13 -12.84
N LYS A 313 -3.99 -30.88 -13.61
CA LYS A 313 -5.46 -30.80 -13.63
C LYS A 313 -6.09 -30.91 -12.25
N ASN A 314 -5.52 -31.72 -11.35
CA ASN A 314 -6.07 -32.02 -10.02
C ASN A 314 -5.20 -31.53 -8.86
N GLY A 315 -4.14 -30.73 -9.10
CA GLY A 315 -3.30 -30.28 -7.98
C GLY A 315 -1.97 -29.66 -8.38
N ILE A 316 -1.09 -29.53 -7.38
CA ILE A 316 0.23 -28.92 -7.50
C ILE A 316 1.29 -29.97 -7.34
N ARG A 317 2.19 -30.10 -8.33
CA ARG A 317 3.38 -30.95 -8.24
C ARG A 317 4.57 -30.15 -7.75
N THR A 318 5.24 -30.66 -6.74
CA THR A 318 6.46 -30.07 -6.18
C THR A 318 7.72 -30.66 -6.80
N SER A 319 8.87 -30.03 -6.55
CA SER A 319 10.17 -30.37 -7.15
C SER A 319 10.72 -31.74 -6.70
N ASP A 320 10.25 -32.27 -5.59
CA ASP A 320 10.52 -33.64 -5.10
C ASP A 320 9.67 -34.72 -5.80
N GLY A 321 8.80 -34.31 -6.73
CA GLY A 321 7.91 -35.19 -7.49
C GLY A 321 6.57 -35.49 -6.81
N ALA A 322 6.31 -34.98 -5.59
CA ALA A 322 5.04 -35.19 -4.90
C ALA A 322 3.91 -34.41 -5.59
N LEU A 323 2.73 -35.04 -5.73
CA LEU A 323 1.50 -34.39 -6.18
C LEU A 323 0.62 -34.08 -4.97
N HIS A 324 0.32 -32.82 -4.76
CA HIS A 324 -0.63 -32.35 -3.76
C HIS A 324 -1.97 -32.08 -4.44
N GLU A 325 -2.91 -33.00 -4.26
CA GLU A 325 -4.26 -32.83 -4.82
C GLU A 325 -5.00 -31.70 -4.12
N MET A 326 -5.57 -30.77 -4.93
CA MET A 326 -6.23 -29.56 -4.46
C MET A 326 -7.60 -29.41 -5.13
N ASP A 327 -8.52 -28.77 -4.41
CA ASP A 327 -9.82 -28.35 -4.93
C ASP A 327 -9.78 -26.85 -5.30
N VAL A 328 -9.00 -26.07 -4.56
CA VAL A 328 -8.86 -24.61 -4.73
C VAL A 328 -7.39 -24.21 -4.61
N ILE A 329 -6.94 -23.33 -5.48
CA ILE A 329 -5.63 -22.66 -5.41
C ILE A 329 -5.86 -21.16 -5.12
N VAL A 330 -5.41 -20.68 -3.97
CA VAL A 330 -5.42 -19.25 -3.62
C VAL A 330 -4.03 -18.67 -3.85
N LEU A 331 -3.94 -17.76 -4.80
CA LEU A 331 -2.71 -17.05 -5.13
C LEU A 331 -2.55 -15.83 -4.21
N ALA A 332 -1.74 -15.96 -3.16
CA ALA A 332 -1.32 -14.88 -2.27
C ALA A 332 0.03 -14.31 -2.73
N THR A 333 0.16 -14.05 -4.02
CA THR A 333 1.42 -13.75 -4.71
C THR A 333 1.72 -12.27 -4.86
N GLY A 334 0.92 -11.42 -4.19
CA GLY A 334 1.15 -9.99 -4.05
C GLY A 334 0.82 -9.17 -5.30
N PHE A 335 1.52 -8.06 -5.46
CA PHE A 335 1.20 -7.02 -6.44
C PHE A 335 2.44 -6.61 -7.24
N LYS A 336 2.20 -5.99 -8.40
CA LYS A 336 3.21 -5.28 -9.19
C LYS A 336 3.36 -3.86 -8.61
N THR A 337 4.39 -3.62 -7.82
CA THR A 337 4.55 -2.41 -7.00
C THR A 337 5.14 -1.21 -7.76
N ASP A 338 5.50 -1.37 -9.04
CA ASP A 338 6.05 -0.35 -9.92
C ASP A 338 5.00 0.32 -10.84
N ARG A 339 3.71 0.01 -10.63
CA ARG A 339 2.67 0.40 -11.58
C ARG A 339 2.11 1.81 -11.38
N TYR A 340 2.03 2.29 -10.17
CA TYR A 340 1.51 3.63 -9.82
C TYR A 340 0.30 4.06 -10.67
N VAL A 341 0.52 4.87 -11.72
CA VAL A 341 -0.51 5.32 -12.66
C VAL A 341 -0.63 4.44 -13.91
N ARG A 342 0.29 3.47 -14.11
CA ARG A 342 0.24 2.58 -15.27
C ARG A 342 -1.04 1.72 -15.26
N PRO A 343 -1.66 1.45 -16.42
CA PRO A 343 -1.17 1.68 -17.79
C PRO A 343 -1.53 3.06 -18.39
N MET A 344 -2.03 4.02 -17.62
CA MET A 344 -2.37 5.37 -18.10
C MET A 344 -1.16 6.02 -18.77
N GLN A 345 -1.36 6.57 -19.97
CA GLN A 345 -0.33 7.32 -20.68
C GLN A 345 -0.33 8.77 -20.20
N VAL A 346 0.77 9.20 -19.59
CA VAL A 346 0.92 10.59 -19.12
C VAL A 346 1.97 11.30 -19.95
N THR A 347 1.58 12.42 -20.58
CA THR A 347 2.45 13.24 -21.43
C THR A 347 2.53 14.65 -20.87
N GLY A 348 3.72 15.04 -20.44
CA GLY A 348 4.03 16.36 -19.88
C GLY A 348 4.52 17.37 -20.92
N LEU A 349 5.41 18.25 -20.49
CA LEU A 349 6.03 19.28 -21.36
C LEU A 349 6.82 18.64 -22.50
N TYR A 350 6.83 19.33 -23.64
CA TYR A 350 7.61 18.95 -24.83
C TYR A 350 7.29 17.53 -25.36
N GLY A 351 6.10 17.02 -25.05
CA GLY A 351 5.70 15.68 -25.44
C GLY A 351 6.41 14.55 -24.66
N LYS A 352 7.11 14.88 -23.58
CA LYS A 352 7.79 13.91 -22.73
C LYS A 352 6.78 13.01 -22.03
N THR A 353 6.91 11.70 -22.18
CA THR A 353 6.05 10.74 -21.50
C THR A 353 6.60 10.38 -20.11
N LEU A 354 5.70 9.97 -19.20
CA LEU A 354 6.11 9.50 -17.88
C LEU A 354 6.92 8.20 -17.96
N GLU A 355 6.64 7.35 -18.97
CA GLU A 355 7.44 6.15 -19.26
C GLU A 355 8.89 6.50 -19.65
N GLN A 356 9.09 7.60 -20.38
CA GLN A 356 10.45 8.10 -20.68
C GLN A 356 11.13 8.65 -19.42
N ALA A 357 10.39 9.36 -18.56
CA ALA A 357 10.93 9.86 -17.29
C ALA A 357 11.25 8.70 -16.32
N TRP A 358 10.52 7.60 -16.39
CA TRP A 358 10.68 6.39 -15.59
C TRP A 358 11.32 5.22 -16.37
N SER A 359 12.19 5.52 -17.33
CA SER A 359 12.81 4.50 -18.21
C SER A 359 13.61 3.46 -17.44
N ASP A 360 14.18 3.82 -16.31
CA ASP A 360 14.83 2.90 -15.37
C ASP A 360 13.85 2.50 -14.26
N VAL A 361 13.72 3.30 -13.22
CA VAL A 361 12.87 3.02 -12.06
C VAL A 361 11.93 4.21 -11.83
N PRO A 362 10.64 3.99 -11.48
CA PRO A 362 9.78 5.09 -11.09
C PRO A 362 10.35 5.88 -9.91
N THR A 363 10.56 7.18 -10.11
CA THR A 363 11.03 8.11 -9.09
C THR A 363 10.22 9.41 -9.14
N ALA A 364 10.12 10.09 -8.01
CA ALA A 364 9.52 11.42 -7.91
C ALA A 364 10.22 12.22 -6.80
N TYR A 365 10.41 13.51 -7.01
CA TYR A 365 10.94 14.41 -5.99
C TYR A 365 10.03 14.41 -4.78
N LYS A 366 10.56 13.99 -3.62
CA LYS A 366 9.83 13.80 -2.35
C LYS A 366 8.57 12.91 -2.50
N SER A 367 8.60 11.97 -3.46
CA SER A 367 7.48 11.08 -3.79
C SER A 367 6.25 11.79 -4.38
N ILE A 368 6.35 13.07 -4.74
CA ILE A 368 5.21 13.93 -5.10
C ILE A 368 5.30 14.45 -6.54
N SER A 369 6.45 14.97 -6.99
CA SER A 369 6.52 15.71 -8.25
C SER A 369 7.60 15.17 -9.17
N VAL A 370 7.29 15.06 -10.46
CA VAL A 370 8.24 14.62 -11.50
C VAL A 370 8.62 15.81 -12.37
N PRO A 371 9.91 16.00 -12.73
CA PRO A 371 10.35 17.06 -13.65
C PRO A 371 9.65 16.98 -15.00
N ASP A 372 9.25 18.13 -15.53
CA ASP A 372 8.53 18.29 -16.81
C ASP A 372 7.06 17.84 -16.80
N PHE A 373 6.49 17.58 -15.61
CA PHE A 373 5.06 17.28 -15.44
C PHE A 373 4.42 18.32 -14.50
N PRO A 374 4.14 19.54 -14.99
CA PRO A 374 3.62 20.62 -14.16
C PRO A 374 2.28 20.25 -13.53
N ASN A 375 2.09 20.58 -12.26
CA ASN A 375 0.84 20.37 -11.51
C ASN A 375 0.33 18.92 -11.50
N PHE A 376 1.19 17.93 -11.81
CA PHE A 376 0.86 16.51 -11.69
C PHE A 376 1.53 15.95 -10.44
N TYR A 377 0.74 15.68 -9.42
CA TYR A 377 1.22 15.30 -8.10
C TYR A 377 0.80 13.88 -7.72
N PHE A 378 1.66 13.18 -7.00
CA PHE A 378 1.38 11.83 -6.50
C PHE A 378 1.12 11.86 -5.01
N MET A 379 0.11 11.12 -4.56
CA MET A 379 -0.05 10.70 -3.17
C MET A 379 0.36 9.24 -3.05
N ASN A 380 1.19 8.94 -2.05
CA ASN A 380 1.86 7.64 -1.93
C ASN A 380 2.58 7.24 -3.24
N GLY A 381 3.24 8.22 -3.87
CA GLY A 381 3.93 8.06 -5.13
C GLY A 381 5.26 7.28 -5.01
N PRO A 382 6.05 7.24 -6.10
CA PRO A 382 7.34 6.55 -6.11
C PRO A 382 8.25 6.98 -4.98
N THR A 383 8.88 6.03 -4.30
CA THR A 383 9.78 6.23 -3.15
C THR A 383 9.12 6.71 -1.85
N SER A 384 7.79 6.69 -1.77
CA SER A 384 7.04 7.04 -0.55
C SER A 384 7.33 6.07 0.59
N PRO A 385 7.12 6.47 1.86
CA PRO A 385 7.17 5.55 2.99
C PRO A 385 6.14 4.43 2.80
N VAL A 386 6.59 3.19 2.77
CA VAL A 386 5.70 2.02 2.70
C VAL A 386 6.20 0.99 3.70
N GLY A 387 5.33 0.61 4.62
CA GLY A 387 5.63 -0.44 5.59
C GLY A 387 6.20 0.01 6.93
N ASN A 388 6.54 1.28 7.07
CA ASN A 388 7.10 1.84 8.32
C ASN A 388 6.08 2.71 9.06
N PHE A 389 5.19 3.40 8.30
CA PHE A 389 4.24 4.36 8.86
C PHE A 389 2.82 4.04 8.41
N SER A 390 1.82 4.59 9.12
CA SER A 390 0.44 4.61 8.63
C SER A 390 0.38 5.35 7.28
N LEU A 391 -0.19 4.70 6.27
CA LEU A 391 -0.36 5.33 4.94
C LEU A 391 -1.40 6.46 4.98
N ILE A 392 -2.29 6.49 5.98
CA ILE A 392 -3.20 7.62 6.20
C ILE A 392 -2.39 8.83 6.65
N ASP A 393 -1.53 8.67 7.68
CA ASP A 393 -0.66 9.74 8.17
C ASP A 393 0.28 10.26 7.07
N THR A 394 0.86 9.35 6.28
CA THR A 394 1.66 9.70 5.10
C THR A 394 0.85 10.52 4.09
N SER A 395 -0.38 10.12 3.81
CA SER A 395 -1.26 10.82 2.87
C SER A 395 -1.64 12.22 3.36
N GLU A 396 -1.90 12.38 4.66
CA GLU A 396 -2.20 13.69 5.25
C GLU A 396 -1.00 14.65 5.14
N MET A 397 0.20 14.17 5.45
CA MET A 397 1.42 14.96 5.32
C MET A 397 1.69 15.35 3.86
N GLN A 398 1.58 14.40 2.92
CA GLN A 398 1.75 14.69 1.49
C GLN A 398 0.68 15.61 0.95
N TRP A 399 -0.58 15.46 1.39
CA TRP A 399 -1.63 16.39 1.01
C TRP A 399 -1.34 17.83 1.45
N GLY A 400 -0.88 18.02 2.68
CA GLY A 400 -0.48 19.34 3.17
C GLY A 400 0.63 20.01 2.34
N TYR A 401 1.55 19.20 1.81
CA TYR A 401 2.59 19.66 0.88
C TYR A 401 2.02 19.99 -0.51
N ILE A 402 1.23 19.08 -1.08
CA ILE A 402 0.59 19.25 -2.40
C ILE A 402 -0.35 20.45 -2.40
N TRP A 403 -1.09 20.64 -1.32
CA TRP A 403 -1.99 21.79 -1.17
C TRP A 403 -1.27 23.13 -1.34
N GLN A 404 -0.09 23.28 -0.73
CA GLN A 404 0.72 24.49 -0.87
C GLN A 404 1.18 24.72 -2.32
N LEU A 405 1.49 23.65 -3.05
CA LEU A 405 1.82 23.76 -4.48
C LEU A 405 0.60 24.23 -5.30
N ILE A 406 -0.57 23.65 -5.08
CA ILE A 406 -1.82 24.01 -5.75
C ILE A 406 -2.18 25.48 -5.44
N GLU A 407 -2.13 25.89 -4.18
CA GLU A 407 -2.43 27.28 -3.80
C GLU A 407 -1.48 28.28 -4.47
N ARG A 408 -0.19 27.96 -4.51
CA ARG A 408 0.79 28.85 -5.13
C ARG A 408 0.52 29.05 -6.64
N VAL A 409 0.16 27.99 -7.35
CA VAL A 409 -0.23 28.09 -8.77
C VAL A 409 -1.41 29.06 -8.95
N GLN A 410 -2.42 28.92 -8.12
CA GLN A 410 -3.63 29.75 -8.21
C GLN A 410 -3.39 31.20 -7.78
N GLN A 411 -2.68 31.42 -6.65
CA GLN A 411 -2.44 32.77 -6.12
C GLN A 411 -1.52 33.59 -6.99
N GLN A 412 -0.53 32.98 -7.63
CA GLN A 412 0.42 33.68 -8.49
C GLN A 412 -0.03 33.76 -9.96
N GLY A 413 -1.14 33.09 -10.34
CA GLY A 413 -1.63 33.10 -11.72
C GLY A 413 -0.60 32.54 -12.70
N ILE A 414 0.14 31.50 -12.32
CA ILE A 414 1.13 30.83 -13.16
C ILE A 414 0.51 29.58 -13.81
N ALA A 415 1.08 29.14 -14.93
CA ALA A 415 0.63 27.94 -15.61
C ALA A 415 0.85 26.70 -14.74
N GLY A 416 2.01 26.60 -14.09
CA GLY A 416 2.27 25.44 -13.24
C GLY A 416 3.61 25.44 -12.53
N LEU A 417 3.77 24.39 -11.69
CA LEU A 417 4.98 24.06 -10.95
C LEU A 417 5.37 22.61 -11.21
N SER A 418 6.63 22.36 -11.53
CA SER A 418 7.19 21.00 -11.54
C SER A 418 8.54 20.96 -10.81
N ALA A 419 8.91 19.83 -10.23
CA ALA A 419 10.23 19.68 -9.64
C ALA A 419 11.32 19.92 -10.69
N LYS A 420 12.45 20.51 -10.27
CA LYS A 420 13.63 20.61 -11.13
C LYS A 420 14.32 19.25 -11.26
N ALA A 421 14.83 18.94 -12.45
CA ALA A 421 15.57 17.70 -12.68
C ALA A 421 16.79 17.57 -11.73
N GLN A 422 17.50 18.66 -11.46
CA GLN A 422 18.61 18.69 -10.51
C GLN A 422 18.17 18.41 -9.06
N ALA A 423 16.99 18.88 -8.66
CA ALA A 423 16.45 18.62 -7.34
C ALA A 423 16.11 17.14 -7.16
N LEU A 424 15.46 16.54 -8.17
CA LEU A 424 15.19 15.10 -8.18
C LEU A 424 16.49 14.30 -8.14
N ALA A 425 17.48 14.64 -8.97
CA ALA A 425 18.74 13.91 -9.02
C ALA A 425 19.49 13.96 -7.67
N ARG A 426 19.55 15.13 -7.01
CA ARG A 426 20.14 15.28 -5.69
C ARG A 426 19.40 14.45 -4.63
N TYR A 427 18.08 14.57 -4.59
CA TYR A 427 17.21 13.82 -3.68
C TYR A 427 17.39 12.31 -3.86
N ASP A 428 17.39 11.83 -5.11
CA ASP A 428 17.46 10.40 -5.40
C ASP A 428 18.86 9.83 -5.09
N ALA A 429 19.93 10.59 -5.32
CA ALA A 429 21.27 10.19 -4.93
C ALA A 429 21.42 10.03 -3.40
N GLU A 430 20.87 10.95 -2.62
CA GLU A 430 20.85 10.86 -1.16
C GLU A 430 20.00 9.68 -0.68
N ARG A 431 18.79 9.49 -1.27
CA ARG A 431 17.91 8.37 -0.98
C ARG A 431 18.56 7.01 -1.26
N LEU A 432 19.17 6.87 -2.42
CA LEU A 432 19.87 5.64 -2.82
C LEU A 432 21.05 5.32 -1.87
N SER A 433 21.79 6.33 -1.45
CA SER A 433 22.88 6.17 -0.47
C SER A 433 22.33 5.66 0.87
N ALA A 434 21.30 6.29 1.40
CA ALA A 434 20.67 5.88 2.66
C ALA A 434 20.00 4.50 2.56
N ALA A 435 19.32 4.21 1.45
CA ALA A 435 18.63 2.93 1.26
C ALA A 435 19.59 1.73 1.25
N LYS A 436 20.76 1.89 0.64
CA LYS A 436 21.78 0.83 0.56
C LYS A 436 22.37 0.45 1.92
N THR A 437 22.44 1.39 2.84
CA THR A 437 22.98 1.15 4.19
C THR A 437 21.94 0.65 5.17
N SER A 438 20.66 0.70 4.83
CA SER A 438 19.57 0.22 5.66
C SER A 438 19.45 -1.31 5.65
N VAL A 439 18.67 -1.85 6.59
CA VAL A 439 18.33 -3.29 6.64
C VAL A 439 17.66 -3.75 5.34
N PHE A 440 16.89 -2.91 4.66
CA PHE A 440 16.31 -3.22 3.35
C PHE A 440 17.37 -3.55 2.29
N GLY A 441 18.55 -2.96 2.38
CA GLY A 441 19.70 -3.21 1.50
C GLY A 441 20.56 -4.41 1.89
N SER A 442 20.23 -5.18 2.94
CA SER A 442 21.07 -6.24 3.51
C SER A 442 21.08 -7.57 2.71
N GLY A 443 20.59 -7.57 1.46
CA GLY A 443 20.76 -8.67 0.50
C GLY A 443 19.62 -9.68 0.43
N CYS A 444 18.49 -9.49 1.10
CA CYS A 444 17.33 -10.35 0.93
C CYS A 444 16.51 -9.97 -0.32
N ASN A 445 15.86 -10.95 -0.94
CA ASN A 445 14.92 -10.67 -2.03
C ASN A 445 13.57 -10.22 -1.46
N SER A 446 13.25 -8.96 -1.65
CA SER A 446 12.05 -8.29 -1.11
C SER A 446 11.32 -7.51 -2.19
N TRP A 447 10.01 -7.33 -2.05
CA TRP A 447 9.22 -6.44 -2.90
C TRP A 447 9.52 -4.94 -2.69
N TYR A 448 10.30 -4.61 -1.66
CA TYR A 448 10.87 -3.27 -1.48
C TYR A 448 11.95 -2.94 -2.50
N LEU A 449 12.56 -3.96 -3.12
CA LEU A 449 13.63 -3.75 -4.08
C LEU A 449 13.06 -3.45 -5.47
N ASP A 450 13.70 -2.51 -6.14
CA ASP A 450 13.50 -2.28 -7.56
C ASP A 450 14.15 -3.39 -8.42
N LYS A 451 14.03 -3.27 -9.74
CA LYS A 451 14.64 -4.22 -10.68
C LYS A 451 16.17 -4.28 -10.60
N ASN A 452 16.82 -3.25 -10.02
CA ASN A 452 18.26 -3.17 -9.83
C ASN A 452 18.71 -3.72 -8.47
N GLY A 453 17.75 -4.23 -7.66
CA GLY A 453 18.02 -4.76 -6.33
C GLY A 453 18.26 -3.68 -5.27
N VAL A 454 17.82 -2.45 -5.52
CA VAL A 454 17.94 -1.32 -4.61
C VAL A 454 16.60 -1.02 -3.96
N PRO A 455 16.57 -0.75 -2.64
CA PRO A 455 15.31 -0.40 -1.97
C PRO A 455 14.67 0.86 -2.56
N ASN A 456 13.43 0.73 -3.06
CA ASN A 456 12.66 1.80 -3.67
C ASN A 456 11.57 2.32 -2.72
N THR A 457 11.99 2.75 -1.54
CA THR A 457 11.14 3.29 -0.48
C THR A 457 11.83 4.47 0.20
N TRP A 458 11.14 5.14 1.10
CA TRP A 458 11.68 6.19 1.97
C TRP A 458 12.65 5.58 3.01
N PRO A 459 13.96 5.91 2.97
CA PRO A 459 14.95 5.26 3.83
C PRO A 459 15.34 6.14 5.03
N TRP A 460 14.45 6.93 5.58
CA TRP A 460 14.72 7.81 6.70
C TRP A 460 13.58 7.76 7.74
N SER A 461 13.73 8.48 8.86
CA SER A 461 12.76 8.51 9.95
C SER A 461 11.42 9.16 9.56
N GLN A 462 10.38 8.87 10.34
CA GLN A 462 9.09 9.53 10.21
C GLN A 462 9.17 11.01 10.57
N SER A 463 9.96 11.35 11.57
CA SER A 463 10.19 12.74 11.97
C SER A 463 10.81 13.57 10.84
N ARG A 464 11.79 13.01 10.12
CA ARG A 464 12.34 13.65 8.90
C ARG A 464 11.27 13.78 7.80
N PHE A 465 10.46 12.74 7.56
CA PHE A 465 9.39 12.81 6.56
C PHE A 465 8.40 13.94 6.90
N ARG A 466 7.97 13.99 8.16
CA ARG A 466 7.09 15.05 8.65
C ARG A 466 7.69 16.44 8.44
N GLN A 467 8.96 16.63 8.75
CA GLN A 467 9.67 17.90 8.56
C GLN A 467 9.74 18.28 7.07
N GLU A 468 10.07 17.34 6.20
CA GLU A 468 10.19 17.61 4.76
C GLU A 468 8.85 17.87 4.08
N MET A 469 7.75 17.38 4.66
CA MET A 469 6.38 17.63 4.17
C MET A 469 5.76 18.92 4.70
N GLN A 470 6.39 19.63 5.65
CA GLN A 470 5.83 20.87 6.20
C GLN A 470 5.76 21.99 5.17
N THR A 471 6.81 22.18 4.39
CA THR A 471 6.88 23.29 3.43
C THR A 471 7.69 22.91 2.19
N PRO A 472 7.18 23.21 0.98
CA PRO A 472 7.93 23.02 -0.26
C PRO A 472 9.23 23.84 -0.29
N GLN A 473 10.29 23.19 -0.74
CA GLN A 473 11.55 23.85 -1.04
C GLN A 473 11.41 24.59 -2.38
N TRP A 474 10.91 25.83 -2.34
CA TRP A 474 10.51 26.58 -3.54
C TRP A 474 11.59 26.70 -4.60
N GLN A 475 12.87 26.79 -4.19
CA GLN A 475 14.02 26.80 -5.10
C GLN A 475 14.18 25.51 -5.92
N ASP A 476 13.57 24.42 -5.50
CA ASP A 476 13.60 23.11 -6.15
C ASP A 476 12.49 22.93 -7.19
N TYR A 477 11.64 23.93 -7.36
CA TYR A 477 10.57 23.92 -8.34
C TYR A 477 10.85 24.89 -9.50
N THR A 478 10.49 24.47 -10.71
CA THR A 478 10.40 25.33 -11.90
C THR A 478 9.02 25.95 -11.95
N VAL A 479 8.97 27.27 -12.09
CA VAL A 479 7.75 28.03 -12.35
C VAL A 479 7.53 28.09 -13.85
N HIS A 480 6.38 27.63 -14.33
CA HIS A 480 5.96 27.73 -15.71
C HIS A 480 4.99 28.91 -15.84
N ALA A 481 5.38 29.92 -16.63
CA ALA A 481 4.53 31.09 -16.89
C ALA A 481 3.35 30.72 -17.80
N LEU A 482 2.22 31.43 -17.67
CA LEU A 482 1.20 31.42 -18.69
C LEU A 482 1.81 31.99 -19.98
N GLU A 483 1.70 31.29 -21.10
CA GLU A 483 2.04 31.85 -22.39
C GLU A 483 1.05 33.02 -22.66
N ASN A 484 1.58 34.22 -22.81
CA ASN A 484 0.77 35.34 -23.30
C ASN A 484 0.27 34.96 -24.69
N VAL A 485 -0.97 34.49 -24.79
CA VAL A 485 -1.66 34.43 -26.07
C VAL A 485 -1.74 35.89 -26.54
N ALA A 486 -0.78 36.27 -27.39
CA ALA A 486 -0.88 37.57 -28.09
C ALA A 486 -2.21 37.58 -28.78
N ALA A 487 -3.05 38.58 -28.40
CA ALA A 487 -4.38 38.84 -28.94
C ALA A 487 -4.36 39.18 -30.42
#